data_4426584f739d7a0d17fc0dafa7103c9a
#
_entry.id   4426584f739d7a0d17fc0dafa7103c9a
#
_cell.length_a   1.000
_cell.length_b   1.000
_cell.length_c   1.000
_cell.angle_alpha   90.00
_cell.angle_beta   90.00
_cell.angle_gamma   90.00
#
_symmetry.space_group_name_H-M   'P 1'
#
loop_
_entity.id
_entity.type
_entity.pdbx_description
1 polymer ?
#
loop_
_entity_poly.entity_id
_entity_poly.type
_entity_poly.pdbx_seq_one_letter_code
_entity_poly.pdbx_strand_id
1 'polypeptide(L)'
;LSGISLAILSPTSREKLLTLLRECRANGGKVIFDNNYRPRLWASQAETQQVYQEMLACTDIAFLTLDDEDALWGEKPVAEVIARTHAAGVEEVVVKRGADACLVSVSGQPLREVPAVRLAKEKVVDTTAAGDSFSAGYLAVRLTGGDAESAARRGHLTASTVIQYRGAIIPREAMPQ
;
A
#
# COMPACT_ATOMS: atom_id res chain seq x y z
N LEU A 1 -1.41 7.77 -4.18
CA LEU A 1 -0.38 8.53 -3.45
C LEU A 1 0.11 7.76 -2.22
N SER A 2 1.15 8.27 -1.54
CA SER A 2 1.73 7.59 -0.38
C SER A 2 1.90 8.54 0.82
N GLY A 3 2.23 7.98 1.99
CA GLY A 3 2.55 8.74 3.18
C GLY A 3 3.69 9.75 2.98
N ILE A 4 4.67 9.44 2.13
CA ILE A 4 5.73 10.39 1.75
C ILE A 4 5.14 11.61 1.03
N SER A 5 4.19 11.40 0.13
CA SER A 5 3.52 12.50 -0.57
C SER A 5 2.84 13.46 0.41
N LEU A 6 2.19 12.92 1.44
CA LEU A 6 1.56 13.74 2.49
C LEU A 6 2.60 14.45 3.36
N ALA A 7 3.70 13.78 3.70
CA ALA A 7 4.74 14.31 4.59
C ALA A 7 5.43 15.56 4.03
N ILE A 8 5.69 15.60 2.71
CA ILE A 8 6.41 16.69 2.06
C ILE A 8 5.52 17.91 1.75
N LEU A 9 4.22 17.79 1.88
CA LEU A 9 3.27 18.89 1.67
C LEU A 9 3.13 19.75 2.92
N SER A 10 2.96 21.06 2.72
CA SER A 10 2.55 21.97 3.80
C SER A 10 1.14 21.59 4.29
N PRO A 11 0.76 21.95 5.54
CA PRO A 11 -0.59 21.69 6.06
C PRO A 11 -1.69 22.20 5.11
N THR A 12 -1.58 23.41 4.62
CA THR A 12 -2.56 23.98 3.67
C THR A 12 -2.62 23.22 2.36
N SER A 13 -1.48 22.69 1.85
CA SER A 13 -1.46 21.89 0.64
C SER A 13 -2.08 20.51 0.86
N ARG A 14 -1.90 19.91 2.06
CA ARG A 14 -2.57 18.66 2.45
C ARG A 14 -4.10 18.83 2.49
N GLU A 15 -4.60 19.90 3.09
CA GLU A 15 -6.04 20.21 3.14
C GLU A 15 -6.65 20.31 1.73
N LYS A 16 -5.97 21.04 0.82
CA LYS A 16 -6.38 21.12 -0.59
C LYS A 16 -6.37 19.76 -1.27
N LEU A 17 -5.33 18.98 -1.07
CA LEU A 17 -5.23 17.63 -1.62
C LEU A 17 -6.37 16.74 -1.11
N LEU A 18 -6.63 16.71 0.20
CA LEU A 18 -7.72 15.90 0.77
C LEU A 18 -9.09 16.33 0.24
N THR A 19 -9.30 17.62 0.01
CA THR A 19 -10.52 18.13 -0.61
C THR A 19 -10.67 17.60 -2.05
N LEU A 20 -9.62 17.71 -2.87
CA LEU A 20 -9.61 17.17 -4.23
C LEU A 20 -9.82 15.64 -4.27
N LEU A 21 -9.27 14.90 -3.32
CA LEU A 21 -9.47 13.45 -3.24
C LEU A 21 -10.92 13.08 -2.92
N ARG A 22 -11.57 13.83 -2.02
CA ARG A 22 -13.01 13.66 -1.73
C ARG A 22 -13.86 13.95 -2.96
N GLU A 23 -13.56 15.03 -3.68
CA GLU A 23 -14.24 15.37 -4.93
C GLU A 23 -14.01 14.32 -6.01
N CYS A 24 -12.77 13.83 -6.17
CA CYS A 24 -12.45 12.75 -7.10
C CYS A 24 -13.30 11.51 -6.82
N ARG A 25 -13.36 11.09 -5.55
CA ARG A 25 -14.15 9.93 -5.12
C ARG A 25 -15.65 10.14 -5.32
N ALA A 26 -16.16 11.32 -5.02
CA ALA A 26 -17.57 11.68 -5.23
C ALA A 26 -17.97 11.64 -6.72
N ASN A 27 -17.00 11.87 -7.63
CA ASN A 27 -17.18 11.79 -9.07
C ASN A 27 -16.84 10.40 -9.67
N GLY A 28 -16.76 9.35 -8.86
CA GLY A 28 -16.53 7.97 -9.29
C GLY A 28 -15.06 7.60 -9.52
N GLY A 29 -14.12 8.47 -9.20
CA GLY A 29 -12.69 8.15 -9.17
C GLY A 29 -12.34 7.25 -7.99
N LYS A 30 -11.21 6.56 -8.09
CA LYS A 30 -10.68 5.71 -7.02
C LYS A 30 -9.46 6.34 -6.38
N VAL A 31 -9.47 6.39 -5.05
CA VAL A 31 -8.35 6.89 -4.25
C VAL A 31 -7.59 5.72 -3.65
N ILE A 32 -6.30 5.65 -4.00
CA ILE A 32 -5.41 4.59 -3.53
C ILE A 32 -4.32 5.20 -2.66
N PHE A 33 -4.07 4.61 -1.50
CA PHE A 33 -3.10 5.08 -0.53
C PHE A 33 -2.14 3.97 -0.10
N ASP A 34 -0.84 4.26 -0.12
CA ASP A 34 0.21 3.42 0.48
C ASP A 34 0.73 4.11 1.74
N ASN A 35 0.72 3.44 2.89
CA ASN A 35 1.10 4.04 4.17
C ASN A 35 2.53 4.58 4.18
N ASN A 36 3.49 3.85 3.66
CA ASN A 36 4.88 4.26 3.41
C ASN A 36 5.40 5.30 4.43
N TYR A 37 5.30 4.96 5.72
CA TYR A 37 5.60 5.86 6.82
C TYR A 37 7.11 6.09 6.95
N ARG A 38 7.49 7.37 7.01
CA ARG A 38 8.89 7.80 7.21
C ARG A 38 8.95 8.79 8.36
N PRO A 39 9.21 8.33 9.59
CA PRO A 39 9.18 9.18 10.81
C PRO A 39 9.94 10.49 10.67
N ARG A 40 11.08 10.46 9.97
CA ARG A 40 11.96 11.63 9.81
C ARG A 40 11.38 12.77 8.96
N LEU A 41 10.28 12.50 8.23
CA LEU A 41 9.62 13.50 7.38
C LEU A 41 8.48 14.23 8.10
N TRP A 42 8.15 13.83 9.31
CA TRP A 42 7.03 14.35 10.09
C TRP A 42 7.49 15.11 11.33
N ALA A 43 6.74 16.12 11.71
CA ALA A 43 7.05 16.89 12.93
C ALA A 43 6.76 16.06 14.20
N SER A 44 5.75 15.20 14.16
CA SER A 44 5.42 14.28 15.26
C SER A 44 4.62 13.06 14.78
N GLN A 45 4.66 12.00 15.58
CA GLN A 45 3.83 10.82 15.38
C GLN A 45 2.34 11.15 15.46
N ALA A 46 1.94 12.02 16.39
CA ALA A 46 0.55 12.44 16.56
C ALA A 46 0.01 13.18 15.33
N GLU A 47 0.83 14.08 14.74
CA GLU A 47 0.46 14.74 13.47
C GLU A 47 0.27 13.71 12.36
N THR A 48 1.18 12.75 12.24
CA THR A 48 1.08 11.70 11.22
C THR A 48 -0.18 10.87 11.39
N GLN A 49 -0.47 10.46 12.62
CA GLN A 49 -1.66 9.66 12.94
C GLN A 49 -2.94 10.41 12.52
N GLN A 50 -3.04 11.69 12.85
CA GLN A 50 -4.18 12.52 12.45
C GLN A 50 -4.31 12.58 10.91
N VAL A 51 -3.23 12.92 10.21
CA VAL A 51 -3.24 13.05 8.74
C VAL A 51 -3.57 11.72 8.06
N TYR A 52 -3.05 10.58 8.59
CA TYR A 52 -3.37 9.27 8.04
C TYR A 52 -4.82 8.88 8.27
N GLN A 53 -5.42 9.22 9.42
CA GLN A 53 -6.86 9.01 9.65
C GLN A 53 -7.70 9.78 8.64
N GLU A 54 -7.37 11.05 8.39
CA GLU A 54 -8.06 11.87 7.39
C GLU A 54 -7.87 11.33 5.96
N MET A 55 -6.68 10.82 5.64
CA MET A 55 -6.38 10.21 4.35
C MET A 55 -7.16 8.90 4.15
N LEU A 56 -7.17 8.03 5.15
CA LEU A 56 -7.89 6.75 5.09
C LEU A 56 -9.38 6.96 4.88
N ALA A 57 -9.98 8.00 5.48
CA ALA A 57 -11.39 8.35 5.26
C ALA A 57 -11.72 8.73 3.81
N CYS A 58 -10.71 9.06 3.00
CA CYS A 58 -10.84 9.37 1.57
C CYS A 58 -10.38 8.22 0.66
N THR A 59 -9.94 7.08 1.23
CA THR A 59 -9.26 6.00 0.50
C THR A 59 -10.21 4.88 0.15
N ASP A 60 -10.11 4.34 -1.07
CA ASP A 60 -10.84 3.14 -1.50
C ASP A 60 -9.98 1.87 -1.31
N ILE A 61 -8.69 1.94 -1.70
CA ILE A 61 -7.74 0.83 -1.55
C ILE A 61 -6.54 1.30 -0.74
N ALA A 62 -6.26 0.65 0.38
CA ALA A 62 -5.09 0.93 1.20
C ALA A 62 -4.05 -0.20 1.08
N PHE A 63 -2.82 0.17 0.74
CA PHE A 63 -1.65 -0.68 0.89
C PHE A 63 -0.95 -0.33 2.20
N LEU A 64 -0.88 -1.29 3.09
CA LEU A 64 -0.25 -1.13 4.40
C LEU A 64 0.97 -2.04 4.49
N THR A 65 2.14 -1.48 4.76
CA THR A 65 3.32 -2.26 5.17
C THR A 65 3.24 -2.44 6.68
N LEU A 66 3.26 -3.67 7.16
CA LEU A 66 3.01 -3.97 8.58
C LEU A 66 4.04 -3.28 9.49
N ASP A 67 5.32 -3.30 9.11
CA ASP A 67 6.38 -2.61 9.87
C ASP A 67 6.14 -1.09 9.99
N ASP A 68 5.60 -0.46 8.94
CA ASP A 68 5.24 0.96 8.95
C ASP A 68 4.03 1.21 9.87
N GLU A 69 3.07 0.28 9.91
CA GLU A 69 1.93 0.32 10.83
C GLU A 69 2.39 0.21 12.28
N ASP A 70 3.25 -0.75 12.58
CA ASP A 70 3.81 -0.97 13.92
C ASP A 70 4.61 0.25 14.39
N ALA A 71 5.39 0.85 13.48
CA ALA A 71 6.17 2.05 13.77
C ALA A 71 5.28 3.28 14.06
N LEU A 72 4.12 3.39 13.40
CA LEU A 72 3.22 4.54 13.56
C LEU A 72 2.21 4.37 14.71
N TRP A 73 1.65 3.17 14.87
CA TRP A 73 0.53 2.92 15.79
C TRP A 73 0.90 2.03 16.98
N GLY A 74 2.13 1.50 17.02
CA GLY A 74 2.56 0.44 17.92
C GLY A 74 2.09 -0.93 17.42
N GLU A 75 2.83 -1.97 17.80
CA GLU A 75 2.52 -3.35 17.42
C GLU A 75 1.08 -3.74 17.79
N LYS A 76 0.35 -4.24 16.80
CA LYS A 76 -1.02 -4.69 16.93
C LYS A 76 -1.23 -5.99 16.15
N PRO A 77 -2.13 -6.88 16.60
CA PRO A 77 -2.58 -7.97 15.77
C PRO A 77 -3.06 -7.46 14.40
N VAL A 78 -2.63 -8.09 13.33
CA VAL A 78 -2.96 -7.64 11.97
C VAL A 78 -4.47 -7.53 11.72
N ALA A 79 -5.27 -8.36 12.41
CA ALA A 79 -6.72 -8.27 12.36
C ALA A 79 -7.26 -6.92 12.88
N GLU A 80 -6.63 -6.35 13.92
CA GLU A 80 -6.98 -5.02 14.44
C GLU A 80 -6.56 -3.92 13.47
N VAL A 81 -5.40 -4.05 12.80
CA VAL A 81 -4.97 -3.12 11.75
C VAL A 81 -5.99 -3.08 10.62
N ILE A 82 -6.41 -4.24 10.14
CA ILE A 82 -7.43 -4.37 9.09
C ILE A 82 -8.76 -3.77 9.55
N ALA A 83 -9.24 -4.15 10.73
CA ALA A 83 -10.51 -3.66 11.27
C ALA A 83 -10.53 -2.14 11.44
N ARG A 84 -9.46 -1.55 11.98
CA ARG A 84 -9.31 -0.09 12.11
C ARG A 84 -9.34 0.60 10.74
N THR A 85 -8.69 0.02 9.75
CA THR A 85 -8.61 0.58 8.40
C THR A 85 -9.98 0.54 7.71
N HIS A 86 -10.70 -0.56 7.82
CA HIS A 86 -12.09 -0.64 7.34
C HIS A 86 -13.02 0.34 8.10
N ALA A 87 -12.85 0.47 9.41
CA ALA A 87 -13.63 1.43 10.22
C ALA A 87 -13.41 2.89 9.80
N ALA A 88 -12.25 3.22 9.23
CA ALA A 88 -11.97 4.52 8.62
C ALA A 88 -12.68 4.74 7.26
N GLY A 89 -13.31 3.72 6.69
CA GLY A 89 -14.07 3.79 5.43
C GLY A 89 -13.38 3.20 4.21
N VAL A 90 -12.25 2.52 4.39
CA VAL A 90 -11.52 1.85 3.29
C VAL A 90 -12.23 0.56 2.91
N GLU A 91 -12.54 0.40 1.62
CA GLU A 91 -13.24 -0.78 1.09
C GLU A 91 -12.30 -2.00 0.95
N GLU A 92 -11.05 -1.76 0.54
CA GLU A 92 -10.09 -2.82 0.27
C GLU A 92 -8.74 -2.54 0.97
N VAL A 93 -8.29 -3.47 1.79
CA VAL A 93 -7.06 -3.35 2.59
C VAL A 93 -6.09 -4.46 2.20
N VAL A 94 -4.90 -4.08 1.81
CA VAL A 94 -3.80 -4.99 1.45
C VAL A 94 -2.66 -4.80 2.41
N VAL A 95 -2.40 -5.80 3.26
CA VAL A 95 -1.30 -5.76 4.24
C VAL A 95 -0.10 -6.50 3.68
N LYS A 96 0.98 -5.77 3.42
CA LYS A 96 2.28 -6.27 2.96
C LYS A 96 3.12 -6.66 4.18
N ARG A 97 3.70 -7.87 4.16
CA ARG A 97 4.50 -8.44 5.26
C ARG A 97 5.89 -8.88 4.80
N GLY A 98 6.56 -8.02 4.04
CA GLY A 98 7.90 -8.29 3.52
C GLY A 98 7.94 -9.52 2.60
N ALA A 99 8.71 -10.51 2.97
CA ALA A 99 8.86 -11.77 2.23
C ALA A 99 7.76 -12.80 2.51
N ASP A 100 6.86 -12.50 3.45
CA ASP A 100 5.74 -13.37 3.80
C ASP A 100 4.54 -13.14 2.89
N ALA A 101 3.52 -13.99 3.05
CA ALA A 101 2.25 -13.82 2.36
C ALA A 101 1.61 -12.47 2.69
N CYS A 102 1.07 -11.76 1.70
CA CYS A 102 0.24 -10.60 1.97
C CYS A 102 -1.17 -11.02 2.39
N LEU A 103 -1.85 -10.14 3.13
CA LEU A 103 -3.25 -10.31 3.48
C LEU A 103 -4.09 -9.32 2.68
N VAL A 104 -5.17 -9.81 2.09
CA VAL A 104 -6.12 -9.00 1.35
C VAL A 104 -7.50 -9.12 1.98
N SER A 105 -8.05 -7.98 2.40
CA SER A 105 -9.37 -7.88 2.99
C SER A 105 -10.22 -6.93 2.15
N VAL A 106 -11.28 -7.45 1.58
CA VAL A 106 -12.30 -6.66 0.90
C VAL A 106 -13.55 -6.67 1.78
N SER A 107 -14.16 -5.51 1.99
CA SER A 107 -15.34 -5.38 2.86
C SER A 107 -16.44 -6.36 2.43
N GLY A 108 -16.98 -7.09 3.41
CA GLY A 108 -18.01 -8.11 3.16
C GLY A 108 -17.52 -9.42 2.57
N GLN A 109 -16.20 -9.60 2.39
CA GLN A 109 -15.60 -10.84 1.88
C GLN A 109 -14.68 -11.49 2.91
N PRO A 110 -14.43 -12.81 2.81
CA PRO A 110 -13.45 -13.49 3.65
C PRO A 110 -12.05 -12.93 3.43
N LEU A 111 -11.27 -12.82 4.52
CA LEU A 111 -9.85 -12.50 4.47
C LEU A 111 -9.10 -13.54 3.63
N ARG A 112 -8.24 -13.07 2.74
CA ARG A 112 -7.39 -13.92 1.90
C ARG A 112 -5.95 -13.74 2.27
N GLU A 113 -5.25 -14.84 2.41
CA GLU A 113 -3.80 -14.88 2.56
C GLU A 113 -3.18 -15.37 1.24
N VAL A 114 -2.37 -14.51 0.61
CA VAL A 114 -1.78 -14.80 -0.71
C VAL A 114 -0.27 -14.94 -0.55
N PRO A 115 0.30 -16.12 -0.80
CA PRO A 115 1.71 -16.40 -0.58
C PRO A 115 2.61 -15.57 -1.50
N ALA A 116 3.73 -15.10 -0.96
CA ALA A 116 4.76 -14.43 -1.73
C ALA A 116 5.51 -15.41 -2.66
N VAL A 117 6.06 -14.88 -3.73
CA VAL A 117 7.01 -15.63 -4.59
C VAL A 117 8.33 -15.78 -3.84
N ARG A 118 8.68 -17.01 -3.49
CA ARG A 118 9.94 -17.30 -2.79
C ARG A 118 11.12 -17.22 -3.77
N LEU A 119 12.10 -16.41 -3.41
CA LEU A 119 13.38 -16.33 -4.11
C LEU A 119 14.51 -16.89 -3.22
N ALA A 120 15.51 -17.49 -3.82
CA ALA A 120 16.76 -17.79 -3.13
C ALA A 120 17.46 -16.46 -2.78
N LYS A 121 18.12 -16.40 -1.61
CA LYS A 121 18.74 -15.17 -1.09
C LYS A 121 19.70 -14.52 -2.11
N GLU A 122 20.41 -15.32 -2.85
CA GLU A 122 21.40 -14.92 -3.85
C GLU A 122 20.77 -14.17 -5.04
N LYS A 123 19.47 -14.35 -5.25
CA LYS A 123 18.71 -13.65 -6.31
C LYS A 123 18.20 -12.28 -5.87
N VAL A 124 18.19 -12.01 -4.58
CA VAL A 124 17.75 -10.70 -4.06
C VAL A 124 18.94 -9.74 -4.10
N VAL A 125 18.88 -8.81 -5.04
CA VAL A 125 19.96 -7.83 -5.31
C VAL A 125 19.68 -6.51 -4.58
N ASP A 126 18.44 -6.02 -4.65
CA ASP A 126 18.05 -4.74 -4.06
C ASP A 126 16.54 -4.75 -3.78
N THR A 127 16.15 -4.44 -2.56
CA THR A 127 14.72 -4.40 -2.16
C THR A 127 14.08 -3.02 -2.37
N THR A 128 14.81 -2.07 -2.93
CA THR A 128 14.27 -0.75 -3.29
C THR A 128 13.04 -0.90 -4.17
N ALA A 129 11.98 -0.17 -3.85
CA ALA A 129 10.71 -0.19 -4.56
C ALA A 129 9.98 -1.55 -4.62
N ALA A 130 10.32 -2.53 -3.78
CA ALA A 130 9.58 -3.79 -3.71
C ALA A 130 8.09 -3.56 -3.42
N GLY A 131 7.77 -2.70 -2.45
CA GLY A 131 6.41 -2.31 -2.09
C GLY A 131 5.68 -1.58 -3.23
N ASP A 132 6.34 -0.61 -3.86
CA ASP A 132 5.77 0.14 -4.99
C ASP A 132 5.48 -0.77 -6.19
N SER A 133 6.41 -1.70 -6.48
CA SER A 133 6.25 -2.70 -7.54
C SER A 133 5.13 -3.68 -7.26
N PHE A 134 4.98 -4.10 -6.00
CA PHE A 134 3.82 -4.90 -5.57
C PHE A 134 2.53 -4.14 -5.83
N SER A 135 2.44 -2.89 -5.34
CA SER A 135 1.24 -2.06 -5.49
C SER A 135 0.91 -1.82 -6.96
N ALA A 136 1.92 -1.58 -7.82
CA ALA A 136 1.74 -1.42 -9.26
C ALA A 136 1.20 -2.68 -9.92
N GLY A 137 1.78 -3.85 -9.63
CA GLY A 137 1.31 -5.15 -10.16
C GLY A 137 -0.12 -5.47 -9.70
N TYR A 138 -0.43 -5.19 -8.44
CA TYR A 138 -1.77 -5.33 -7.88
C TYR A 138 -2.79 -4.48 -8.64
N LEU A 139 -2.52 -3.19 -8.77
CA LEU A 139 -3.42 -2.23 -9.41
C LEU A 139 -3.60 -2.52 -10.90
N ALA A 140 -2.59 -3.01 -11.61
CA ALA A 140 -2.69 -3.38 -13.01
C ALA A 140 -3.80 -4.43 -13.25
N VAL A 141 -3.98 -5.37 -12.35
CA VAL A 141 -5.05 -6.37 -12.41
C VAL A 141 -6.36 -5.81 -11.84
N ARG A 142 -6.30 -5.16 -10.69
CA ARG A 142 -7.50 -4.74 -9.95
C ARG A 142 -8.30 -3.67 -10.66
N LEU A 143 -7.62 -2.69 -11.28
CA LEU A 143 -8.27 -1.60 -12.00
C LEU A 143 -8.79 -2.01 -13.40
N THR A 144 -8.41 -3.19 -13.87
CA THR A 144 -8.95 -3.78 -15.13
C THR A 144 -10.03 -4.82 -14.88
N GLY A 145 -10.55 -4.91 -13.65
CA GLY A 145 -11.66 -5.77 -13.28
C GLY A 145 -11.28 -7.16 -12.77
N GLY A 146 -9.98 -7.44 -12.56
CA GLY A 146 -9.53 -8.69 -11.96
C GLY A 146 -9.87 -8.77 -10.47
N ASP A 147 -9.94 -9.97 -9.91
CA ASP A 147 -10.18 -10.20 -8.49
C ASP A 147 -8.96 -9.85 -7.62
N ALA A 148 -9.20 -9.64 -6.33
CA ALA A 148 -8.17 -9.19 -5.39
C ALA A 148 -7.07 -10.24 -5.15
N GLU A 149 -7.39 -11.55 -5.24
CA GLU A 149 -6.39 -12.61 -5.09
C GLU A 149 -5.45 -12.66 -6.29
N SER A 150 -5.98 -12.62 -7.50
CA SER A 150 -5.21 -12.54 -8.75
C SER A 150 -4.35 -11.28 -8.78
N ALA A 151 -4.88 -10.15 -8.30
CA ALA A 151 -4.14 -8.90 -8.16
C ALA A 151 -2.95 -9.05 -7.19
N ALA A 152 -3.15 -9.68 -6.04
CA ALA A 152 -2.08 -9.91 -5.07
C ALA A 152 -0.99 -10.85 -5.62
N ARG A 153 -1.36 -11.91 -6.34
CA ARG A 153 -0.42 -12.80 -7.03
C ARG A 153 0.43 -12.03 -8.04
N ARG A 154 -0.19 -11.15 -8.82
CA ARG A 154 0.51 -10.27 -9.77
C ARG A 154 1.43 -9.29 -9.04
N GLY A 155 1.00 -8.71 -7.94
CA GLY A 155 1.81 -7.86 -7.08
C GLY A 155 3.07 -8.57 -6.60
N HIS A 156 2.94 -9.76 -6.05
CA HIS A 156 4.07 -10.59 -5.62
C HIS A 156 5.02 -10.94 -6.76
N LEU A 157 4.50 -11.29 -7.94
CA LEU A 157 5.30 -11.60 -9.11
C LEU A 157 6.11 -10.37 -9.57
N THR A 158 5.47 -9.20 -9.62
CA THR A 158 6.14 -7.96 -10.02
C THR A 158 7.23 -7.58 -9.03
N ALA A 159 6.92 -7.59 -7.73
CA ALA A 159 7.89 -7.29 -6.68
C ALA A 159 9.09 -8.26 -6.71
N SER A 160 8.83 -9.57 -6.80
CA SER A 160 9.89 -10.60 -6.87
C SER A 160 10.77 -10.46 -8.10
N THR A 161 10.25 -9.94 -9.19
CA THR A 161 11.03 -9.64 -10.38
C THR A 161 11.93 -8.43 -10.16
N VAL A 162 11.38 -7.33 -9.66
CA VAL A 162 12.10 -6.05 -9.47
C VAL A 162 13.28 -6.21 -8.52
N ILE A 163 13.11 -6.91 -7.40
CA ILE A 163 14.18 -7.05 -6.39
C ILE A 163 15.39 -7.88 -6.85
N GLN A 164 15.36 -8.47 -8.05
CA GLN A 164 16.50 -9.13 -8.65
C GLN A 164 17.41 -8.17 -9.44
N TYR A 165 17.08 -6.88 -9.47
CA TYR A 165 17.82 -5.83 -10.14
C TYR A 165 18.21 -4.73 -9.14
N ARG A 166 19.20 -3.89 -9.52
CA ARG A 166 19.57 -2.71 -8.73
C ARG A 166 18.62 -1.55 -9.03
N GLY A 167 18.16 -0.90 -7.96
CA GLY A 167 17.29 0.26 -8.02
C GLY A 167 15.83 -0.07 -8.34
N ALA A 168 15.02 0.97 -8.52
CA ALA A 168 13.57 0.87 -8.67
C ALA A 168 13.11 0.60 -10.11
N ILE A 169 13.95 0.88 -11.11
CA ILE A 169 13.61 0.78 -12.53
C ILE A 169 14.39 -0.36 -13.15
N ILE A 170 13.67 -1.35 -13.67
CA ILE A 170 14.25 -2.52 -14.32
C ILE A 170 14.05 -2.47 -15.85
N PRO A 171 14.82 -3.25 -16.64
CA PRO A 171 14.60 -3.36 -18.08
C PRO A 171 13.16 -3.79 -18.39
N ARG A 172 12.57 -3.17 -19.41
CA ARG A 172 11.16 -3.43 -19.76
C ARG A 172 10.90 -4.88 -20.16
N GLU A 173 11.87 -5.50 -20.82
CA GLU A 173 11.85 -6.92 -21.21
C GLU A 173 11.89 -7.89 -20.02
N ALA A 174 12.34 -7.43 -18.86
CA ALA A 174 12.35 -8.21 -17.63
C ALA A 174 11.02 -8.15 -16.87
N MET A 175 10.12 -7.23 -17.25
CA MET A 175 8.80 -7.13 -16.59
C MET A 175 7.99 -8.39 -16.87
N PRO A 176 7.35 -8.99 -15.84
CA PRO A 176 6.51 -10.16 -16.03
C PRO A 176 5.32 -9.84 -16.96
N GLN A 177 5.07 -10.77 -17.87
CA GLN A 177 3.93 -10.68 -18.81
C GLN A 177 2.61 -10.96 -18.10
#